data_86c7b01658d3d418313dff43a6f99ed6
#
_entry.id   86c7b01658d3d418313dff43a6f99ed6
#
_cell.length_a   1.000
_cell.length_b   1.000
_cell.length_c   1.000
_cell.angle_alpha   90.00
_cell.angle_beta   90.00
_cell.angle_gamma   90.00
#
_symmetry.space_group_name_H-M   'P 1'
#
loop_
_entity.id
_entity.type
_entity.pdbx_description
1 polymer ?
#
loop_
_entity_poly.entity_id
_entity_poly.type
_entity_poly.pdbx_seq_one_letter_code
_entity_poly.pdbx_strand_id
1 'polypeptide(L)'
;SGQVVNAMAKGNNSSGVQNVELSEADGELGLDDTPIDVVNSPIKEAKGWGITVPADALEFTMVTGNGFVRRPCLILKNEQGVYDTVAVYANKKAEAPMITLTKDMPLTQFVEELPVDDRRVGCLRNMKVEELAEDGSYVKIAIGIATDSHNDAVWHPKTFNQEIIENVGLLPGVPCNGSRDPKTAKDLMIAGWEYCCNYQSRALNYCATEGGFEVIYSHLHNVDHMGHKFWHHAKPRANTPEAIARAEEYQDIILEVYRQTDRYLGQFLHLLDEDWSVFIMSDHGLMVMEEEHPPLIGDAFGCNVRVLEELGFTALKHDENGKALKEIDWENTKAVATRGGHIWINLKGRDPHGTVEPEDKYAVEEEIITALYKYEYMGKRAINLALRNKDAKVLGMYGPECGDIIYFLTEGFNRVHGDSLTTSQSYFDTSVSPILIMAGKGIKENYKTERIMHQLDFAPTIAVLGGVRMPRDCEGAPIYQVLTEEY
;
A
#
# COMPACT_ATOMS: atom_id res chain seq x y z
N SER A 1 8.44 -2.71 -26.78
CA SER A 1 7.67 -3.48 -25.80
C SER A 1 8.27 -3.19 -24.44
N GLY A 2 7.57 -2.43 -23.63
CA GLY A 2 8.03 -2.07 -22.29
C GLY A 2 8.13 -3.30 -21.39
N GLN A 3 9.16 -3.34 -20.57
CA GLN A 3 9.28 -4.30 -19.49
C GLN A 3 8.66 -3.68 -18.24
N VAL A 4 7.84 -4.45 -17.53
CA VAL A 4 7.22 -4.01 -16.28
C VAL A 4 7.87 -4.76 -15.14
N VAL A 5 8.63 -4.04 -14.32
CA VAL A 5 9.09 -4.52 -13.02
C VAL A 5 8.11 -3.97 -12.00
N ASN A 6 7.21 -4.79 -11.52
CA ASN A 6 6.28 -4.39 -10.47
C ASN A 6 6.79 -4.87 -9.11
N ALA A 7 7.73 -4.13 -8.53
CA ALA A 7 8.29 -4.43 -7.21
C ALA A 7 7.25 -4.40 -6.07
N MET A 8 6.14 -3.73 -6.33
CA MET A 8 4.96 -3.71 -5.46
C MET A 8 3.87 -4.63 -5.97
N ALA A 9 4.21 -5.49 -6.94
CA ALA A 9 3.25 -6.41 -7.52
C ALA A 9 2.37 -6.91 -6.40
N LYS A 10 1.14 -6.45 -6.46
CA LYS A 10 0.03 -6.84 -5.61
C LYS A 10 0.37 -8.20 -5.10
N GLY A 11 0.81 -8.26 -3.84
CA GLY A 11 1.51 -9.37 -3.33
C GLY A 11 0.84 -10.61 -3.81
N ASN A 12 1.30 -11.11 -4.88
CA ASN A 12 1.04 -12.47 -5.21
C ASN A 12 1.76 -13.18 -4.11
N ASN A 13 1.07 -13.25 -3.05
CA ASN A 13 1.37 -13.75 -1.76
C ASN A 13 1.62 -15.22 -1.89
N SER A 14 2.51 -15.54 -2.73
CA SER A 14 2.98 -16.90 -2.85
C SER A 14 3.43 -17.45 -1.50
N SER A 15 3.82 -16.61 -0.58
CA SER A 15 4.15 -17.03 0.77
C SER A 15 3.11 -16.72 1.82
N GLY A 16 2.12 -15.91 1.51
CA GLY A 16 0.93 -15.69 2.33
C GLY A 16 1.16 -15.22 3.76
N VAL A 17 2.34 -14.70 4.10
CA VAL A 17 2.63 -14.29 5.46
C VAL A 17 2.66 -12.79 5.54
N GLN A 18 1.73 -12.29 6.29
CA GLN A 18 1.71 -10.92 6.77
C GLN A 18 2.52 -10.83 8.08
N ASN A 19 2.52 -9.70 8.74
CA ASN A 19 3.18 -9.55 10.03
C ASN A 19 2.63 -10.57 11.02
N VAL A 20 3.52 -11.28 11.69
CA VAL A 20 3.15 -12.26 12.70
C VAL A 20 3.79 -11.85 14.01
N GLU A 21 2.99 -11.71 15.01
CA GLU A 21 3.40 -11.57 16.40
C GLU A 21 3.38 -12.92 17.07
N LEU A 22 4.48 -13.32 17.68
CA LEU A 22 4.63 -14.63 18.31
C LEU A 22 4.72 -14.54 19.83
N SER A 23 3.78 -13.88 20.42
CA SER A 23 3.61 -13.86 21.88
C SER A 23 2.18 -13.49 22.16
N GLU A 24 1.78 -13.52 23.43
CA GLU A 24 0.41 -13.19 23.81
C GLU A 24 -0.11 -11.99 23.03
N ALA A 25 -0.84 -12.30 21.98
CA ALA A 25 -1.34 -11.30 21.07
C ALA A 25 -2.51 -10.58 21.73
N ASP A 26 -2.28 -9.37 22.11
CA ASP A 26 -3.34 -8.39 22.09
C ASP A 26 -3.58 -8.06 20.62
N GLY A 27 -4.59 -8.62 19.98
CA GLY A 27 -4.95 -8.59 18.58
C GLY A 27 -4.76 -7.31 17.72
N GLU A 28 -3.78 -6.47 18.05
CA GLU A 28 -3.57 -5.14 17.46
C GLU A 28 -2.52 -5.08 16.35
N LEU A 29 -1.87 -6.17 15.99
CA LEU A 29 -0.89 -6.18 14.91
C LEU A 29 -1.47 -6.70 13.61
N GLY A 30 -2.56 -6.13 13.17
CA GLY A 30 -3.09 -6.33 11.83
C GLY A 30 -2.55 -5.27 10.87
N LEU A 31 -2.35 -5.66 9.64
CA LEU A 31 -2.42 -4.73 8.53
C LEU A 31 -3.83 -4.14 8.52
N ASP A 32 -3.94 -2.82 8.59
CA ASP A 32 -5.22 -2.11 8.41
C ASP A 32 -6.40 -2.77 9.14
N ASP A 33 -6.23 -3.02 10.46
CA ASP A 33 -7.26 -3.61 11.32
C ASP A 33 -7.71 -5.05 10.94
N THR A 34 -6.98 -5.72 10.06
CA THR A 34 -7.24 -7.14 9.75
C THR A 34 -6.54 -7.99 10.80
N PRO A 35 -7.26 -8.73 11.64
CA PRO A 35 -6.64 -9.65 12.58
C PRO A 35 -5.85 -10.72 11.83
N ILE A 36 -4.61 -10.90 12.23
CA ILE A 36 -3.79 -12.02 11.76
C ILE A 36 -3.96 -13.13 12.78
N ASP A 37 -4.29 -14.33 12.30
CA ASP A 37 -4.28 -15.51 13.15
C ASP A 37 -2.85 -15.83 13.58
N VAL A 38 -2.50 -15.39 14.78
CA VAL A 38 -1.21 -15.70 15.40
C VAL A 38 -1.31 -17.05 16.07
N VAL A 39 -0.51 -17.99 15.60
CA VAL A 39 -0.38 -19.29 16.25
C VAL A 39 0.75 -19.22 17.27
N ASN A 40 0.40 -19.04 18.53
CA ASN A 40 1.35 -19.05 19.62
C ASN A 40 1.82 -20.48 19.90
N SER A 41 3.13 -20.66 19.91
CA SER A 41 3.76 -21.87 20.42
C SER A 41 4.29 -21.59 21.82
N PRO A 42 4.01 -22.46 22.81
CA PRO A 42 4.52 -22.24 24.16
C PRO A 42 6.05 -22.28 24.17
N ILE A 43 6.64 -21.37 24.93
CA ILE A 43 8.06 -21.36 25.25
C ILE A 43 8.34 -22.45 26.26
N LYS A 44 9.35 -23.26 26.03
CA LYS A 44 9.75 -24.39 26.89
C LYS A 44 11.25 -24.65 26.79
N GLU A 45 11.78 -25.53 27.66
CA GLU A 45 13.16 -25.99 27.56
C GLU A 45 13.47 -26.62 26.20
N ALA A 46 14.63 -26.28 25.63
CA ALA A 46 15.07 -26.77 24.32
C ALA A 46 15.36 -28.31 24.41
N LYS A 47 14.71 -29.08 23.55
CA LYS A 47 14.87 -30.57 23.53
C LYS A 47 14.83 -31.10 22.10
N GLY A 48 15.63 -32.16 21.86
CA GLY A 48 15.60 -32.89 20.58
C GLY A 48 16.26 -32.16 19.41
N TRP A 49 17.24 -31.31 19.68
CA TRP A 49 18.04 -30.65 18.67
C TRP A 49 19.17 -31.55 18.16
N GLY A 50 19.48 -31.48 16.87
CA GLY A 50 20.59 -32.18 16.24
C GLY A 50 21.96 -31.55 16.51
N ILE A 51 21.97 -30.37 17.12
CA ILE A 51 23.17 -29.63 17.52
C ILE A 51 23.26 -29.55 19.04
N THR A 52 24.46 -29.24 19.54
CA THR A 52 24.63 -28.92 20.97
C THR A 52 24.03 -27.57 21.27
N VAL A 53 23.08 -27.51 22.18
CA VAL A 53 22.46 -26.27 22.68
C VAL A 53 22.84 -26.06 24.15
N PRO A 54 22.93 -24.80 24.62
CA PRO A 54 23.10 -24.51 26.06
C PRO A 54 22.04 -25.22 26.91
N ALA A 55 22.41 -25.65 28.11
CA ALA A 55 21.51 -26.39 28.98
C ALA A 55 20.27 -25.58 29.43
N ASP A 56 20.38 -24.28 29.43
CA ASP A 56 19.33 -23.32 29.79
C ASP A 56 18.67 -22.69 28.58
N ALA A 57 18.93 -23.18 27.36
CA ALA A 57 18.27 -22.69 26.16
C ALA A 57 16.76 -23.00 26.19
N LEU A 58 15.97 -22.03 25.78
CA LEU A 58 14.54 -22.18 25.59
C LEU A 58 14.23 -22.34 24.10
N GLU A 59 13.09 -22.92 23.79
CA GLU A 59 12.62 -23.09 22.42
C GLU A 59 11.15 -22.73 22.28
N PHE A 60 10.80 -22.27 21.08
CA PHE A 60 9.42 -22.18 20.59
C PHE A 60 9.37 -22.51 19.10
N THR A 61 8.18 -22.64 18.54
CA THR A 61 7.99 -22.83 17.10
C THR A 61 7.28 -21.62 16.52
N MET A 62 7.95 -20.91 15.64
CA MET A 62 7.35 -19.88 14.84
C MET A 62 6.53 -20.50 13.72
N VAL A 63 5.29 -20.09 13.58
CA VAL A 63 4.37 -20.60 12.56
C VAL A 63 3.93 -19.43 11.67
N THR A 64 4.20 -19.55 10.38
CA THR A 64 3.93 -18.50 9.40
C THR A 64 3.25 -19.09 8.16
N GLY A 65 2.82 -18.27 7.21
CA GLY A 65 2.18 -18.76 5.98
C GLY A 65 0.88 -19.52 6.23
N ASN A 66 -0.01 -18.98 7.07
CA ASN A 66 -1.26 -19.64 7.45
C ASN A 66 -1.07 -21.10 7.96
N GLY A 67 0.02 -21.33 8.69
CA GLY A 67 0.34 -22.63 9.26
C GLY A 67 1.23 -23.55 8.40
N PHE A 68 1.53 -23.17 7.18
CA PHE A 68 2.33 -24.00 6.26
C PHE A 68 3.83 -23.96 6.55
N VAL A 69 4.33 -22.88 7.13
CA VAL A 69 5.76 -22.72 7.43
C VAL A 69 5.99 -22.79 8.93
N ARG A 70 6.79 -23.76 9.38
CA ARG A 70 7.14 -23.96 10.78
C ARG A 70 8.64 -23.84 10.96
N ARG A 71 9.07 -22.93 11.84
CA ARG A 71 10.48 -22.70 12.15
C ARG A 71 10.73 -22.91 13.64
N PRO A 72 11.52 -23.91 14.03
CA PRO A 72 11.97 -24.02 15.40
C PRO A 72 12.94 -22.89 15.72
N CYS A 73 12.74 -22.26 16.87
CA CYS A 73 13.54 -21.15 17.35
C CYS A 73 14.15 -21.49 18.70
N LEU A 74 15.38 -21.03 18.93
CA LEU A 74 16.02 -21.03 20.24
C LEU A 74 16.02 -19.62 20.81
N ILE A 75 15.77 -19.51 22.10
CA ILE A 75 15.99 -18.31 22.89
C ILE A 75 17.24 -18.57 23.74
N LEU A 76 18.25 -17.72 23.59
CA LEU A 76 19.56 -17.90 24.15
C LEU A 76 19.94 -16.74 25.07
N LYS A 77 20.77 -17.01 26.06
CA LYS A 77 21.33 -16.02 26.97
C LYS A 77 22.62 -15.43 26.40
N ASN A 78 22.83 -14.18 26.71
CA ASN A 78 24.12 -13.51 26.50
C ASN A 78 25.12 -13.87 27.62
N GLU A 79 26.30 -13.27 27.56
CA GLU A 79 27.38 -13.49 28.56
C GLU A 79 26.99 -13.02 29.98
N GLN A 80 26.00 -12.14 30.11
CA GLN A 80 25.48 -11.66 31.38
C GLN A 80 24.41 -12.58 31.99
N GLY A 81 24.03 -13.63 31.27
CA GLY A 81 23.02 -14.61 31.71
C GLY A 81 21.58 -14.18 31.49
N VAL A 82 21.36 -13.15 30.68
CA VAL A 82 20.04 -12.61 30.31
C VAL A 82 19.64 -13.14 28.93
N TYR A 83 18.40 -13.53 28.76
CA TYR A 83 17.87 -13.89 27.43
C TYR A 83 17.71 -12.64 26.57
N ASP A 84 18.47 -12.58 25.49
CA ASP A 84 18.48 -11.44 24.55
C ASP A 84 18.52 -11.84 23.07
N THR A 85 18.66 -13.12 22.79
CA THR A 85 18.92 -13.64 21.46
C THR A 85 17.89 -14.67 21.04
N VAL A 86 17.40 -14.54 19.80
CA VAL A 86 16.54 -15.52 19.12
C VAL A 86 17.27 -16.05 17.88
N ALA A 87 17.46 -17.37 17.82
CA ALA A 87 18.04 -18.05 16.66
C ALA A 87 16.96 -18.88 15.95
N VAL A 88 16.71 -18.59 14.68
CA VAL A 88 15.65 -19.22 13.87
C VAL A 88 16.27 -20.26 12.94
N TYR A 89 15.76 -21.48 12.99
CA TYR A 89 16.28 -22.61 12.23
C TYR A 89 15.27 -23.12 11.19
N ALA A 90 15.77 -23.64 10.07
CA ALA A 90 14.93 -24.31 9.07
C ALA A 90 14.24 -25.55 9.64
N ASN A 91 14.93 -26.29 10.50
CA ASN A 91 14.46 -27.44 11.27
C ASN A 91 15.44 -27.73 12.42
N LYS A 92 15.06 -28.59 13.38
CA LYS A 92 15.90 -28.91 14.55
C LYS A 92 17.18 -29.70 14.26
N LYS A 93 17.36 -30.21 13.01
CA LYS A 93 18.57 -30.92 12.57
C LYS A 93 19.52 -30.02 11.78
N ALA A 94 19.12 -28.78 11.51
CA ALA A 94 19.99 -27.82 10.80
C ALA A 94 21.22 -27.50 11.67
N GLU A 95 22.39 -27.49 11.05
CA GLU A 95 23.66 -27.24 11.72
C GLU A 95 23.84 -25.79 12.16
N ALA A 96 23.18 -24.86 11.45
CA ALA A 96 23.23 -23.42 11.72
C ALA A 96 21.82 -22.79 11.63
N PRO A 97 21.59 -21.68 12.33
CA PRO A 97 20.37 -20.91 12.18
C PRO A 97 20.33 -20.21 10.82
N MET A 98 19.14 -19.99 10.30
CA MET A 98 18.91 -19.15 9.12
C MET A 98 19.21 -17.68 9.43
N ILE A 99 18.85 -17.27 10.63
CA ILE A 99 19.12 -15.93 11.16
C ILE A 99 19.21 -15.98 12.69
N THR A 100 20.07 -15.13 13.24
CA THR A 100 20.16 -14.87 14.68
C THR A 100 19.92 -13.40 14.90
N LEU A 101 18.99 -13.09 15.80
CA LEU A 101 18.55 -11.75 16.11
C LEU A 101 18.70 -11.49 17.60
N THR A 102 19.23 -10.33 17.95
CA THR A 102 19.19 -9.82 19.31
C THR A 102 18.10 -8.76 19.44
N LYS A 103 17.66 -8.49 20.67
CA LYS A 103 16.63 -7.49 20.99
C LYS A 103 16.97 -6.10 20.43
N ASP A 104 18.26 -5.74 20.36
CA ASP A 104 18.71 -4.41 19.94
C ASP A 104 19.01 -4.31 18.43
N MET A 105 18.90 -5.41 17.68
CA MET A 105 19.13 -5.37 16.25
C MET A 105 18.00 -4.63 15.53
N PRO A 106 18.34 -3.84 14.49
CA PRO A 106 17.34 -3.24 13.62
C PRO A 106 16.57 -4.33 12.83
N LEU A 107 15.52 -3.91 12.13
CA LEU A 107 14.86 -4.79 11.16
C LEU A 107 15.91 -5.37 10.21
N THR A 108 16.02 -6.68 10.17
CA THR A 108 17.08 -7.38 9.45
C THR A 108 16.48 -8.19 8.32
N GLN A 109 17.08 -8.05 7.13
CA GLN A 109 16.68 -8.81 5.95
C GLN A 109 17.55 -10.06 5.80
N PHE A 110 16.93 -11.18 5.45
CA PHE A 110 17.62 -12.46 5.19
C PHE A 110 16.89 -13.25 4.11
N VAL A 111 17.59 -14.24 3.53
CA VAL A 111 17.00 -15.16 2.57
C VAL A 111 16.38 -16.34 3.29
N GLU A 112 15.10 -16.56 3.05
CA GLU A 112 14.38 -17.73 3.54
C GLU A 112 13.87 -18.57 2.37
N GLU A 113 14.07 -19.88 2.43
CA GLU A 113 13.46 -20.82 1.48
C GLU A 113 12.01 -21.13 1.92
N LEU A 114 11.07 -20.73 1.08
CA LEU A 114 9.64 -20.88 1.30
C LEU A 114 9.03 -21.87 0.30
N PRO A 115 8.03 -22.67 0.72
CA PRO A 115 7.24 -23.46 -0.20
C PRO A 115 6.28 -22.54 -0.98
N VAL A 116 6.33 -22.62 -2.30
CA VAL A 116 5.44 -21.90 -3.21
C VAL A 116 4.94 -22.92 -4.23
N ASP A 117 3.68 -23.28 -4.14
CA ASP A 117 3.10 -24.38 -4.91
C ASP A 117 3.96 -25.66 -4.75
N ASP A 118 4.43 -26.25 -5.83
CA ASP A 118 5.27 -27.45 -5.83
C ASP A 118 6.79 -27.14 -5.76
N ARG A 119 7.18 -25.88 -5.55
CA ARG A 119 8.57 -25.41 -5.54
C ARG A 119 9.01 -24.96 -4.16
N ARG A 120 10.32 -24.92 -3.96
CA ARG A 120 10.94 -24.15 -2.88
C ARG A 120 11.66 -22.96 -3.50
N VAL A 121 11.42 -21.79 -2.95
CA VAL A 121 11.90 -20.53 -3.51
C VAL A 121 12.60 -19.72 -2.44
N GLY A 122 13.79 -19.23 -2.74
CA GLY A 122 14.50 -18.27 -1.90
C GLY A 122 13.85 -16.90 -2.01
N CYS A 123 13.36 -16.41 -0.89
CA CYS A 123 12.72 -15.11 -0.78
C CYS A 123 13.43 -14.25 0.27
N LEU A 124 13.50 -12.94 0.05
CA LEU A 124 13.94 -12.02 1.09
C LEU A 124 12.81 -11.78 2.08
N ARG A 125 13.13 -11.89 3.37
CA ARG A 125 12.23 -11.58 4.48
C ARG A 125 12.88 -10.61 5.44
N ASN A 126 12.04 -9.79 6.03
CA ASN A 126 12.43 -8.86 7.09
C ASN A 126 11.98 -9.42 8.43
N MET A 127 12.83 -9.37 9.45
CA MET A 127 12.52 -9.85 10.79
C MET A 127 13.19 -8.99 11.86
N LYS A 128 12.48 -8.76 12.98
CA LYS A 128 13.00 -8.04 14.14
C LYS A 128 12.43 -8.66 15.43
N VAL A 129 13.28 -8.79 16.45
CA VAL A 129 12.80 -9.04 17.81
C VAL A 129 12.34 -7.71 18.39
N GLU A 130 11.02 -7.56 18.57
CA GLU A 130 10.41 -6.36 19.14
C GLU A 130 10.56 -6.33 20.67
N GLU A 131 10.26 -7.48 21.28
CA GLU A 131 10.35 -7.67 22.73
C GLU A 131 10.90 -9.05 23.06
N LEU A 132 11.70 -9.12 24.09
CA LEU A 132 12.17 -10.36 24.68
C LEU A 132 12.34 -10.14 26.18
N ALA A 133 11.62 -10.91 26.98
CA ALA A 133 11.73 -10.86 28.43
C ALA A 133 13.08 -11.40 28.90
N GLU A 134 13.70 -10.78 29.87
CA GLU A 134 15.04 -11.16 30.39
C GLU A 134 15.09 -12.58 30.97
N ASP A 135 13.95 -13.07 31.46
CA ASP A 135 13.78 -14.43 31.95
C ASP A 135 13.37 -15.45 30.85
N GLY A 136 13.24 -14.99 29.60
CA GLY A 136 12.85 -15.80 28.45
C GLY A 136 11.37 -16.21 28.40
N SER A 137 10.54 -15.69 29.29
CA SER A 137 9.12 -16.07 29.40
C SER A 137 8.24 -15.53 28.26
N TYR A 138 8.71 -14.51 27.54
CA TYR A 138 7.97 -13.80 26.51
C TYR A 138 8.87 -13.40 25.33
N VAL A 139 8.34 -13.54 24.13
CA VAL A 139 9.00 -13.05 22.90
C VAL A 139 7.97 -12.54 21.91
N LYS A 140 8.26 -11.38 21.33
CA LYS A 140 7.51 -10.74 20.25
C LYS A 140 8.42 -10.52 19.07
N ILE A 141 8.04 -11.04 17.91
CA ILE A 141 8.83 -10.95 16.68
C ILE A 141 7.97 -10.39 15.57
N ALA A 142 8.43 -9.31 14.95
CA ALA A 142 7.87 -8.79 13.72
C ALA A 142 8.48 -9.53 12.52
N ILE A 143 7.61 -9.99 11.61
CA ILE A 143 8.00 -10.69 10.38
C ILE A 143 7.29 -10.05 9.19
N GLY A 144 8.07 -9.63 8.21
CA GLY A 144 7.56 -9.07 6.96
C GLY A 144 7.04 -10.14 6.00
N ILE A 145 6.25 -9.71 5.03
CA ILE A 145 5.80 -10.53 3.91
C ILE A 145 6.98 -10.78 2.98
N ALA A 146 7.17 -12.03 2.56
CA ALA A 146 8.13 -12.39 1.52
C ALA A 146 7.50 -12.30 0.14
N THR A 147 8.30 -11.93 -0.86
CA THR A 147 7.88 -11.87 -2.26
C THR A 147 8.64 -12.92 -3.07
N ASP A 148 7.93 -13.73 -3.86
CA ASP A 148 8.55 -14.66 -4.80
C ASP A 148 9.09 -13.88 -6.01
N SER A 149 10.40 -13.65 -6.01
CA SER A 149 11.09 -12.95 -7.10
C SER A 149 11.06 -13.72 -8.43
N HIS A 150 10.78 -15.00 -8.40
CA HIS A 150 10.73 -15.86 -9.59
C HIS A 150 9.31 -16.04 -10.16
N ASN A 151 8.35 -15.32 -9.60
CA ASN A 151 6.96 -15.40 -10.07
C ASN A 151 6.81 -14.70 -11.42
N ASP A 152 6.52 -15.48 -12.45
CA ASP A 152 6.30 -14.99 -13.82
C ASP A 152 5.22 -13.91 -13.95
N ALA A 153 4.28 -13.84 -13.02
CA ALA A 153 3.24 -12.82 -13.02
C ALA A 153 3.77 -11.41 -12.67
N VAL A 154 4.97 -11.33 -12.09
CA VAL A 154 5.62 -10.06 -11.69
C VAL A 154 6.40 -9.43 -12.84
N TRP A 155 6.82 -10.22 -13.83
CA TRP A 155 7.79 -9.81 -14.84
C TRP A 155 7.23 -9.85 -16.27
N HIS A 156 7.56 -8.82 -17.05
CA HIS A 156 7.31 -8.81 -18.48
C HIS A 156 8.45 -8.09 -19.24
N PRO A 157 9.14 -8.74 -20.21
CA PRO A 157 9.05 -10.17 -20.52
C PRO A 157 9.59 -11.02 -19.36
N LYS A 158 9.13 -12.26 -19.24
CA LYS A 158 9.51 -13.17 -18.17
C LYS A 158 11.03 -13.40 -18.05
N THR A 159 11.76 -13.32 -19.19
CA THR A 159 13.21 -13.46 -19.23
C THR A 159 13.96 -12.35 -18.48
N PHE A 160 13.35 -11.20 -18.30
CA PHE A 160 13.96 -10.09 -17.57
C PHE A 160 14.10 -10.37 -16.07
N ASN A 161 13.30 -11.28 -15.53
CA ASN A 161 13.38 -11.74 -14.17
C ASN A 161 14.78 -12.21 -13.79
N GLN A 162 15.32 -13.17 -14.56
CA GLN A 162 16.62 -13.73 -14.27
C GLN A 162 17.73 -12.66 -14.34
N GLU A 163 17.67 -11.81 -15.35
CA GLU A 163 18.62 -10.71 -15.54
C GLU A 163 18.63 -9.75 -14.32
N ILE A 164 17.46 -9.35 -13.84
CA ILE A 164 17.39 -8.49 -12.65
C ILE A 164 17.83 -9.23 -11.38
N ILE A 165 17.47 -10.49 -11.19
CA ILE A 165 17.92 -11.25 -10.01
C ILE A 165 19.45 -11.39 -10.00
N GLU A 166 20.08 -11.63 -11.15
CA GLU A 166 21.53 -11.78 -11.25
C GLU A 166 22.29 -10.46 -11.02
N ASN A 167 21.77 -9.34 -11.50
CA ASN A 167 22.48 -8.05 -11.48
C ASN A 167 22.05 -7.13 -10.32
N VAL A 168 20.84 -7.27 -9.82
CA VAL A 168 20.30 -6.42 -8.75
C VAL A 168 20.03 -7.21 -7.48
N GLY A 169 19.51 -8.42 -7.61
CA GLY A 169 19.14 -9.31 -6.50
C GLY A 169 17.65 -9.63 -6.42
N LEU A 170 17.29 -10.36 -5.37
CA LEU A 170 15.90 -10.72 -5.08
C LEU A 170 15.08 -9.49 -4.69
N LEU A 171 13.79 -9.52 -4.99
CA LEU A 171 12.83 -8.52 -4.52
C LEU A 171 12.83 -8.46 -3.00
N PRO A 172 12.86 -7.28 -2.39
CA PRO A 172 12.76 -7.16 -0.94
C PRO A 172 11.42 -7.66 -0.43
N GLY A 173 11.39 -8.06 0.82
CA GLY A 173 10.14 -8.29 1.53
C GLY A 173 9.31 -7.02 1.60
N VAL A 174 8.00 -7.15 1.57
CA VAL A 174 7.09 -6.01 1.72
C VAL A 174 7.32 -5.38 3.10
N PRO A 175 7.35 -4.03 3.21
CA PRO A 175 7.46 -3.37 4.49
C PRO A 175 6.38 -3.81 5.47
N CYS A 176 6.76 -4.00 6.73
CA CYS A 176 5.81 -4.35 7.78
C CYS A 176 4.83 -3.20 8.02
N ASN A 177 3.56 -3.49 7.99
CA ASN A 177 2.49 -2.47 8.07
C ASN A 177 1.86 -2.32 9.45
N GLY A 178 2.40 -2.99 10.44
CA GLY A 178 1.67 -3.48 11.60
C GLY A 178 1.29 -2.50 12.70
N SER A 179 1.76 -1.27 12.80
CA SER A 179 1.50 -0.50 14.01
C SER A 179 1.16 0.97 13.76
N ARG A 180 0.24 1.49 14.58
CA ARG A 180 0.01 2.94 14.72
C ARG A 180 0.92 3.58 15.76
N ASP A 181 1.71 2.78 16.46
CA ASP A 181 2.71 3.29 17.41
C ASP A 181 3.88 3.93 16.66
N PRO A 182 4.25 5.20 16.99
CA PRO A 182 5.31 5.91 16.27
C PRO A 182 6.66 5.19 16.31
N LYS A 183 7.00 4.57 17.43
CA LYS A 183 8.28 3.87 17.58
C LYS A 183 8.32 2.63 16.69
N THR A 184 7.29 1.80 16.77
CA THR A 184 7.18 0.60 15.95
C THR A 184 7.11 0.95 14.46
N ALA A 185 6.44 2.05 14.09
CA ALA A 185 6.40 2.53 12.72
C ALA A 185 7.80 2.88 12.18
N LYS A 186 8.62 3.59 12.98
CA LYS A 186 10.02 3.86 12.62
C LYS A 186 10.84 2.58 12.51
N ASP A 187 10.73 1.70 13.48
CA ASP A 187 11.55 0.49 13.60
C ASP A 187 11.22 -0.56 12.52
N LEU A 188 10.00 -0.59 12.01
CA LEU A 188 9.55 -1.61 11.07
C LEU A 188 9.23 -1.04 9.68
N MET A 189 8.35 -0.04 9.61
CA MET A 189 7.86 0.46 8.33
C MET A 189 8.92 1.27 7.59
N ILE A 190 9.54 2.25 8.24
CA ILE A 190 10.58 3.07 7.61
C ILE A 190 11.78 2.21 7.25
N ALA A 191 12.22 1.32 8.16
CA ALA A 191 13.32 0.40 7.88
C ALA A 191 12.99 -0.58 6.72
N GLY A 192 11.76 -1.08 6.65
CA GLY A 192 11.30 -1.91 5.53
C GLY A 192 11.27 -1.17 4.20
N TRP A 193 10.80 0.08 4.20
CA TRP A 193 10.84 0.94 3.02
C TRP A 193 12.27 1.28 2.58
N GLU A 194 13.23 1.37 3.49
CA GLU A 194 14.64 1.56 3.13
C GLU A 194 15.17 0.41 2.26
N TYR A 195 14.80 -0.85 2.57
CA TYR A 195 15.14 -1.98 1.73
C TYR A 195 14.49 -1.87 0.33
N CYS A 196 13.24 -1.44 0.26
CA CYS A 196 12.54 -1.24 -1.01
C CYS A 196 13.15 -0.10 -1.83
N CYS A 197 13.44 1.04 -1.22
CA CYS A 197 14.09 2.18 -1.87
C CYS A 197 15.47 1.78 -2.44
N ASN A 198 16.29 1.08 -1.65
CA ASN A 198 17.61 0.64 -2.06
C ASN A 198 17.58 -0.40 -3.19
N TYR A 199 16.61 -1.30 -3.17
CA TYR A 199 16.41 -2.26 -4.27
C TYR A 199 15.96 -1.54 -5.53
N GLN A 200 14.92 -0.73 -5.43
CA GLN A 200 14.30 -0.06 -6.57
C GLN A 200 15.27 0.91 -7.23
N SER A 201 16.05 1.67 -6.46
CA SER A 201 17.07 2.56 -7.03
C SER A 201 18.14 1.79 -7.80
N ARG A 202 18.61 0.66 -7.29
CA ARG A 202 19.58 -0.20 -8.02
C ARG A 202 18.97 -0.77 -9.30
N ALA A 203 17.72 -1.24 -9.25
CA ALA A 203 17.03 -1.80 -10.40
C ALA A 203 16.83 -0.75 -11.51
N LEU A 204 16.41 0.46 -11.14
CA LEU A 204 16.22 1.55 -12.10
C LEU A 204 17.55 2.04 -12.70
N ASN A 205 18.58 2.18 -11.88
CA ASN A 205 19.91 2.52 -12.36
C ASN A 205 20.42 1.46 -13.34
N TYR A 206 20.29 0.17 -13.01
CA TYR A 206 20.63 -0.91 -13.93
C TYR A 206 19.87 -0.78 -15.25
N CYS A 207 18.56 -0.52 -15.22
CA CYS A 207 17.76 -0.31 -16.43
C CYS A 207 18.28 0.88 -17.26
N ALA A 208 18.69 1.96 -16.61
CA ALA A 208 19.13 3.19 -17.27
C ALA A 208 20.54 3.04 -17.88
N THR A 209 21.47 2.36 -17.21
CA THR A 209 22.87 2.33 -17.60
C THR A 209 23.26 1.08 -18.39
N GLU A 210 22.73 -0.08 -18.04
CA GLU A 210 23.10 -1.39 -18.60
C GLU A 210 21.96 -2.09 -19.34
N GLY A 211 20.72 -1.90 -18.88
CA GLY A 211 19.53 -2.52 -19.46
C GLY A 211 19.09 -1.97 -20.82
N GLY A 212 19.67 -0.84 -21.26
CA GLY A 212 19.42 -0.23 -22.56
C GLY A 212 18.00 0.35 -22.74
N PHE A 213 17.35 0.75 -21.64
CA PHE A 213 16.04 1.37 -21.69
C PHE A 213 16.17 2.90 -21.92
N GLU A 214 15.39 3.42 -22.84
CA GLU A 214 15.33 4.86 -23.15
C GLU A 214 14.20 5.58 -22.40
N VAL A 215 13.19 4.84 -21.95
CA VAL A 215 12.08 5.34 -21.13
C VAL A 215 11.87 4.41 -19.95
N ILE A 216 11.96 4.96 -18.75
CA ILE A 216 11.78 4.22 -17.51
C ILE A 216 10.67 4.90 -16.69
N TYR A 217 9.67 4.13 -16.31
CA TYR A 217 8.62 4.56 -15.40
C TYR A 217 8.67 3.75 -14.13
N SER A 218 8.64 4.41 -12.99
CA SER A 218 8.69 3.78 -11.69
C SER A 218 7.68 4.40 -10.73
N HIS A 219 7.27 3.62 -9.75
CA HIS A 219 6.37 4.05 -8.68
C HIS A 219 6.99 3.74 -7.32
N LEU A 220 7.27 4.76 -6.52
CA LEU A 220 7.70 4.63 -5.13
C LEU A 220 6.53 4.96 -4.21
N HIS A 221 6.15 4.03 -3.36
CA HIS A 221 4.89 4.07 -2.60
C HIS A 221 5.07 4.41 -1.11
N ASN A 222 6.28 4.79 -0.67
CA ASN A 222 6.57 5.02 0.75
C ASN A 222 5.83 6.26 1.30
N VAL A 223 5.84 7.39 0.57
CA VAL A 223 5.18 8.63 0.99
C VAL A 223 3.67 8.43 1.08
N ASP A 224 3.09 7.83 0.05
CA ASP A 224 1.66 7.54 0.00
C ASP A 224 1.23 6.62 1.16
N HIS A 225 1.88 5.48 1.28
CA HIS A 225 1.57 4.48 2.29
C HIS A 225 1.68 5.03 3.72
N MET A 226 2.76 5.72 4.04
CA MET A 226 2.97 6.32 5.36
C MET A 226 2.07 7.54 5.56
N GLY A 227 1.80 8.29 4.50
CA GLY A 227 0.90 9.43 4.50
C GLY A 227 -0.53 9.02 4.85
N HIS A 228 -1.08 8.03 4.16
CA HIS A 228 -2.41 7.49 4.47
C HIS A 228 -2.55 7.00 5.90
N LYS A 229 -1.47 6.46 6.46
CA LYS A 229 -1.50 5.92 7.82
C LYS A 229 -1.33 6.99 8.90
N PHE A 230 -0.48 8.00 8.69
CA PHE A 230 -0.03 8.88 9.77
C PHE A 230 -0.35 10.36 9.57
N TRP A 231 -0.67 10.82 8.36
CA TRP A 231 -0.87 12.24 8.09
C TRP A 231 -1.94 12.89 8.98
N HIS A 232 -3.03 12.17 9.21
CA HIS A 232 -4.11 12.65 10.06
C HIS A 232 -3.76 12.71 11.55
N HIS A 233 -2.74 11.95 12.00
CA HIS A 233 -2.21 12.03 13.35
C HIS A 233 -1.18 13.16 13.53
N ALA A 234 -0.60 13.66 12.45
CA ALA A 234 0.42 14.72 12.48
C ALA A 234 -0.17 16.11 12.75
N LYS A 235 -1.48 16.23 12.91
CA LYS A 235 -2.14 17.46 13.39
C LYS A 235 -2.62 17.28 14.83
N PRO A 236 -2.33 18.24 15.74
CA PRO A 236 -2.83 18.15 17.09
C PRO A 236 -4.36 18.28 17.11
N ARG A 237 -5.03 17.38 17.81
CA ARG A 237 -6.50 17.34 17.91
C ARG A 237 -7.07 18.20 19.02
N ALA A 238 -6.21 18.63 19.94
CA ALA A 238 -6.52 19.53 21.01
C ALA A 238 -5.33 20.47 21.25
N ASN A 239 -5.59 21.64 21.78
CA ASN A 239 -4.54 22.59 22.15
C ASN A 239 -4.02 22.27 23.55
N THR A 240 -3.56 21.04 23.76
CA THR A 240 -2.91 20.60 25.00
C THR A 240 -1.48 20.16 24.72
N PRO A 241 -0.55 20.29 25.69
CA PRO A 241 0.85 19.88 25.50
C PRO A 241 0.98 18.42 25.04
N GLU A 242 0.16 17.53 25.56
CA GLU A 242 0.17 16.09 25.24
C GLU A 242 -0.27 15.84 23.78
N ALA A 243 -1.33 16.50 23.32
CA ALA A 243 -1.83 16.38 21.96
C ALA A 243 -0.83 16.96 20.94
N ILE A 244 -0.16 18.07 21.31
CA ILE A 244 0.89 18.68 20.48
C ILE A 244 2.10 17.75 20.40
N ALA A 245 2.62 17.25 21.52
CA ALA A 245 3.77 16.36 21.56
C ALA A 245 3.51 15.08 20.75
N ARG A 246 2.32 14.50 20.86
CA ARG A 246 1.94 13.33 20.08
C ARG A 246 1.91 13.63 18.56
N ALA A 247 1.36 14.78 18.16
CA ALA A 247 1.36 15.17 16.75
C ALA A 247 2.79 15.39 16.21
N GLU A 248 3.70 15.95 17.02
CA GLU A 248 5.11 16.13 16.66
C GLU A 248 5.81 14.80 16.40
N GLU A 249 5.50 13.73 17.16
CA GLU A 249 6.05 12.39 16.91
C GLU A 249 5.66 11.87 15.53
N TYR A 250 4.41 12.08 15.11
CA TYR A 250 3.94 11.68 13.77
C TYR A 250 4.49 12.59 12.66
N GLN A 251 4.68 13.89 12.93
CA GLN A 251 5.35 14.79 11.99
C GLN A 251 6.80 14.35 11.75
N ASP A 252 7.50 13.89 12.77
CA ASP A 252 8.85 13.32 12.64
C ASP A 252 8.87 12.08 11.74
N ILE A 253 7.85 11.21 11.83
CA ILE A 253 7.72 10.03 10.95
C ILE A 253 7.55 10.48 9.49
N ILE A 254 6.63 11.39 9.24
CA ILE A 254 6.38 11.92 7.90
C ILE A 254 7.65 12.58 7.34
N LEU A 255 8.32 13.39 8.15
CA LEU A 255 9.57 14.04 7.75
C LEU A 255 10.67 13.03 7.40
N GLU A 256 10.79 11.93 8.16
CA GLU A 256 11.79 10.89 7.86
C GLU A 256 11.47 10.15 6.56
N VAL A 257 10.20 9.92 6.26
CA VAL A 257 9.78 9.33 4.97
C VAL A 257 10.14 10.25 3.80
N TYR A 258 9.96 11.56 3.93
CA TYR A 258 10.42 12.52 2.90
C TYR A 258 11.94 12.54 2.77
N ARG A 259 12.69 12.47 3.87
CA ARG A 259 14.16 12.32 3.83
C ARG A 259 14.59 11.02 3.16
N GLN A 260 13.87 9.93 3.39
CA GLN A 260 14.10 8.66 2.72
C GLN A 260 13.89 8.78 1.21
N THR A 261 12.81 9.46 0.80
CA THR A 261 12.53 9.74 -0.61
C THR A 261 13.59 10.64 -1.23
N ASP A 262 14.09 11.63 -0.51
CA ASP A 262 15.19 12.49 -0.94
C ASP A 262 16.48 11.67 -1.18
N ARG A 263 16.84 10.78 -0.24
CA ARG A 263 17.96 9.84 -0.43
C ARG A 263 17.77 8.94 -1.64
N TYR A 264 16.55 8.46 -1.87
CA TYR A 264 16.21 7.64 -3.04
C TYR A 264 16.37 8.44 -4.34
N LEU A 265 15.84 9.66 -4.41
CA LEU A 265 15.99 10.55 -5.57
C LEU A 265 17.45 10.93 -5.82
N GLY A 266 18.23 11.11 -4.75
CA GLY A 266 19.66 11.36 -4.83
C GLY A 266 20.46 10.30 -5.61
N GLN A 267 19.94 9.06 -5.68
CA GLN A 267 20.56 7.98 -6.45
C GLN A 267 20.49 8.16 -7.98
N PHE A 268 19.68 9.09 -8.46
CA PHE A 268 19.45 9.35 -9.88
C PHE A 268 20.03 10.67 -10.39
N LEU A 269 20.65 11.47 -9.51
CA LEU A 269 21.17 12.80 -9.91
C LEU A 269 22.25 12.71 -10.99
N HIS A 270 23.03 11.64 -11.03
CA HIS A 270 24.04 11.42 -12.07
C HIS A 270 23.43 11.32 -13.47
N LEU A 271 22.18 10.86 -13.60
CA LEU A 271 21.49 10.77 -14.89
C LEU A 271 21.25 12.14 -15.52
N LEU A 272 21.18 13.20 -14.72
CA LEU A 272 21.01 14.56 -15.23
C LEU A 272 22.24 15.02 -16.03
N ASP A 273 23.42 14.45 -15.76
CA ASP A 273 24.66 14.70 -16.50
C ASP A 273 24.81 13.78 -17.73
N GLU A 274 23.92 12.81 -17.91
CA GLU A 274 23.99 11.72 -18.92
C GLU A 274 22.85 11.79 -19.96
N ASP A 275 22.42 12.97 -20.35
CA ASP A 275 21.38 13.15 -21.38
C ASP A 275 19.97 12.66 -21.00
N TRP A 276 19.68 12.44 -19.72
CA TRP A 276 18.36 12.07 -19.25
C TRP A 276 17.51 13.26 -18.85
N SER A 277 16.19 13.12 -19.05
CA SER A 277 15.17 13.98 -18.43
C SER A 277 14.49 13.22 -17.32
N VAL A 278 14.47 13.77 -16.11
CA VAL A 278 13.89 13.16 -14.92
C VAL A 278 12.59 13.88 -14.55
N PHE A 279 11.52 13.10 -14.38
CA PHE A 279 10.21 13.58 -13.97
C PHE A 279 9.87 13.00 -12.61
N ILE A 280 9.55 13.84 -11.65
CA ILE A 280 9.02 13.45 -10.35
C ILE A 280 7.59 13.97 -10.28
N MET A 281 6.65 13.05 -10.20
CA MET A 281 5.24 13.38 -10.16
C MET A 281 4.52 12.51 -9.13
N SER A 282 3.40 12.99 -8.65
CA SER A 282 2.48 12.20 -7.82
C SER A 282 1.14 12.05 -8.53
N ASP A 283 0.47 10.95 -8.30
CA ASP A 283 -0.88 10.67 -8.81
C ASP A 283 -1.96 11.43 -8.04
N HIS A 284 -1.72 11.76 -6.77
CA HIS A 284 -2.61 12.57 -5.93
C HIS A 284 -1.84 13.21 -4.77
N GLY A 285 -2.49 14.13 -4.07
CA GLY A 285 -2.07 14.63 -2.77
C GLY A 285 -2.74 13.86 -1.64
N LEU A 286 -2.61 14.35 -0.42
CA LEU A 286 -3.23 13.76 0.77
C LEU A 286 -4.07 14.79 1.52
N MET A 287 -5.27 14.36 1.89
CA MET A 287 -6.15 15.13 2.76
C MET A 287 -6.16 14.53 4.17
N VAL A 288 -6.31 15.39 5.17
CA VAL A 288 -6.41 14.95 6.56
C VAL A 288 -7.79 14.36 6.80
N MET A 289 -7.83 13.12 7.27
CA MET A 289 -9.06 12.47 7.72
C MET A 289 -9.41 12.92 9.15
N GLU A 290 -10.68 13.03 9.46
CA GLU A 290 -11.15 13.15 10.83
C GLU A 290 -11.33 11.75 11.45
N GLU A 291 -10.62 11.45 12.56
CA GLU A 291 -10.65 10.12 13.22
C GLU A 291 -12.03 9.69 13.69
N GLU A 292 -12.86 10.67 14.04
CA GLU A 292 -14.21 10.43 14.56
C GLU A 292 -15.19 9.94 13.49
N HIS A 293 -14.80 10.08 12.21
CA HIS A 293 -15.61 9.61 11.12
C HIS A 293 -15.24 8.15 10.81
N PRO A 294 -16.13 7.18 11.07
CA PRO A 294 -15.93 5.84 10.60
C PRO A 294 -15.91 5.83 9.08
N PRO A 295 -15.21 4.90 8.46
CA PRO A 295 -15.22 4.77 7.02
C PRO A 295 -16.67 4.54 6.56
N LEU A 296 -17.20 5.49 5.80
CA LEU A 296 -18.50 5.34 5.13
C LEU A 296 -18.39 4.40 3.93
N ILE A 297 -17.17 4.08 3.57
CA ILE A 297 -16.76 3.51 2.29
C ILE A 297 -15.66 2.49 2.54
N GLY A 298 -15.71 1.42 1.78
CA GLY A 298 -14.79 0.30 1.87
C GLY A 298 -15.30 -0.78 2.81
N ASP A 299 -15.62 -1.88 2.24
CA ASP A 299 -16.00 -3.09 2.94
C ASP A 299 -15.16 -4.29 2.46
N ALA A 300 -15.33 -5.40 3.16
CA ALA A 300 -14.64 -6.64 2.83
C ALA A 300 -15.03 -7.24 1.46
N PHE A 301 -16.02 -6.68 0.77
CA PHE A 301 -16.48 -7.15 -0.55
C PHE A 301 -16.00 -6.25 -1.69
N GLY A 302 -15.32 -5.13 -1.37
CA GLY A 302 -15.00 -4.11 -2.35
C GLY A 302 -16.20 -3.28 -2.81
N CYS A 303 -17.32 -3.33 -2.07
CA CYS A 303 -18.51 -2.53 -2.29
C CYS A 303 -18.69 -1.55 -1.13
N ASN A 304 -19.13 -0.34 -1.43
CA ASN A 304 -19.43 0.70 -0.43
C ASN A 304 -20.91 0.60 -0.03
N VAL A 305 -21.27 -0.43 0.70
CA VAL A 305 -22.68 -0.74 0.96
C VAL A 305 -23.32 0.13 2.03
N ARG A 306 -22.54 0.62 3.00
CA ARG A 306 -23.08 1.25 4.20
C ARG A 306 -24.02 2.42 3.90
N VAL A 307 -23.58 3.42 3.13
CA VAL A 307 -24.39 4.59 2.84
C VAL A 307 -25.65 4.21 2.05
N LEU A 308 -25.50 3.37 1.02
CA LEU A 308 -26.65 2.94 0.21
C LEU A 308 -27.56 1.96 0.95
N GLU A 309 -27.05 1.18 1.90
CA GLU A 309 -27.86 0.35 2.79
C GLU A 309 -28.70 1.20 3.73
N GLU A 310 -28.12 2.18 4.39
CA GLU A 310 -28.82 3.13 5.26
C GLU A 310 -29.89 3.94 4.50
N LEU A 311 -29.64 4.22 3.22
CA LEU A 311 -30.59 4.91 2.34
C LEU A 311 -31.62 3.96 1.68
N GLY A 312 -31.51 2.65 1.88
CA GLY A 312 -32.44 1.65 1.38
C GLY A 312 -32.29 1.30 -0.11
N PHE A 313 -31.12 1.58 -0.72
CA PHE A 313 -30.84 1.22 -2.12
C PHE A 313 -30.09 -0.10 -2.26
N THR A 314 -29.31 -0.49 -1.26
CA THR A 314 -28.63 -1.78 -1.18
C THR A 314 -29.18 -2.60 -0.03
N ALA A 315 -29.47 -3.86 -0.24
CA ALA A 315 -29.89 -4.80 0.79
C ALA A 315 -28.81 -5.85 1.03
N LEU A 316 -28.58 -6.22 2.30
CA LEU A 316 -27.73 -7.34 2.67
C LEU A 316 -28.58 -8.56 3.04
N LYS A 317 -28.06 -9.75 2.78
CA LYS A 317 -28.65 -10.99 3.33
C LYS A 317 -28.46 -11.04 4.85
N HIS A 318 -29.35 -11.73 5.52
CA HIS A 318 -29.31 -11.95 6.96
C HIS A 318 -29.28 -13.41 7.28
N ASP A 319 -28.63 -13.79 8.37
CA ASP A 319 -28.70 -15.14 8.92
C ASP A 319 -30.05 -15.39 9.63
N GLU A 320 -30.23 -16.62 10.11
CA GLU A 320 -31.44 -17.04 10.83
C GLU A 320 -31.70 -16.28 12.15
N ASN A 321 -30.68 -15.57 12.66
CA ASN A 321 -30.77 -14.73 13.86
C ASN A 321 -30.99 -13.23 13.51
N GLY A 322 -31.13 -12.90 12.22
CA GLY A 322 -31.31 -11.53 11.75
C GLY A 322 -30.01 -10.70 11.68
N LYS A 323 -28.84 -11.33 11.78
CA LYS A 323 -27.56 -10.65 11.65
C LYS A 323 -27.21 -10.52 10.17
N ALA A 324 -26.83 -9.30 9.76
CA ALA A 324 -26.39 -9.04 8.39
C ALA A 324 -25.16 -9.90 8.03
N LEU A 325 -25.26 -10.59 6.92
CA LEU A 325 -24.18 -11.34 6.30
C LEU A 325 -23.38 -10.41 5.38
N LYS A 326 -22.14 -10.79 5.13
CA LYS A 326 -21.32 -10.11 4.14
C LYS A 326 -21.68 -10.55 2.70
N GLU A 327 -22.95 -10.49 2.37
CA GLU A 327 -23.51 -10.85 1.06
C GLU A 327 -24.63 -9.89 0.68
N ILE A 328 -24.60 -9.41 -0.58
CA ILE A 328 -25.66 -8.56 -1.13
C ILE A 328 -26.88 -9.41 -1.46
N ASP A 329 -28.05 -8.95 -1.03
CA ASP A 329 -29.34 -9.47 -1.46
C ASP A 329 -29.73 -8.78 -2.79
N TRP A 330 -29.33 -9.38 -3.88
CA TRP A 330 -29.52 -8.81 -5.22
C TRP A 330 -30.97 -8.63 -5.62
N GLU A 331 -31.89 -9.46 -5.12
CA GLU A 331 -33.31 -9.39 -5.45
C GLU A 331 -33.97 -8.15 -4.84
N ASN A 332 -33.41 -7.65 -3.73
CA ASN A 332 -33.92 -6.48 -3.01
C ASN A 332 -33.00 -5.24 -3.16
N THR A 333 -31.96 -5.32 -4.01
CA THR A 333 -30.98 -4.26 -4.24
C THR A 333 -31.29 -3.51 -5.53
N LYS A 334 -31.47 -2.17 -5.43
CA LYS A 334 -31.63 -1.27 -6.58
C LYS A 334 -30.28 -0.77 -7.12
N ALA A 335 -29.29 -0.57 -6.25
CA ALA A 335 -28.00 -0.04 -6.63
C ALA A 335 -26.90 -0.48 -5.65
N VAL A 336 -25.66 -0.52 -6.12
CA VAL A 336 -24.46 -0.80 -5.30
C VAL A 336 -23.40 0.25 -5.55
N ALA A 337 -22.74 0.69 -4.49
CA ALA A 337 -21.54 1.52 -4.59
C ALA A 337 -20.28 0.65 -4.56
N THR A 338 -19.37 0.91 -5.47
CA THR A 338 -18.07 0.22 -5.56
C THR A 338 -16.94 1.21 -5.25
N ARG A 339 -15.73 0.69 -5.09
CA ARG A 339 -14.53 1.52 -4.92
C ARG A 339 -14.37 2.54 -6.05
N GLY A 340 -13.74 3.67 -5.77
CA GLY A 340 -13.50 4.72 -6.74
C GLY A 340 -14.69 5.67 -6.96
N GLY A 341 -15.68 5.66 -6.06
CA GLY A 341 -16.81 6.61 -6.12
C GLY A 341 -17.85 6.28 -7.17
N HIS A 342 -17.97 5.01 -7.57
CA HIS A 342 -18.94 4.54 -8.56
C HIS A 342 -20.17 3.92 -7.90
N ILE A 343 -21.36 4.30 -8.36
CA ILE A 343 -22.62 3.65 -8.03
C ILE A 343 -23.21 3.04 -9.31
N TRP A 344 -23.52 1.77 -9.23
CA TRP A 344 -24.10 1.00 -10.31
C TRP A 344 -25.58 0.71 -9.99
N ILE A 345 -26.47 1.09 -10.89
CA ILE A 345 -27.88 0.69 -10.83
C ILE A 345 -27.95 -0.80 -11.19
N ASN A 346 -28.68 -1.57 -10.41
CA ASN A 346 -28.92 -3.00 -10.68
C ASN A 346 -29.94 -3.15 -11.79
N LEU A 347 -29.50 -3.02 -13.04
CA LEU A 347 -30.33 -2.78 -14.21
C LEU A 347 -30.70 -4.09 -14.91
N LYS A 348 -31.97 -4.31 -15.17
CA LYS A 348 -32.45 -5.44 -15.97
C LYS A 348 -31.88 -5.40 -17.39
N GLY A 349 -31.46 -6.55 -17.87
CA GLY A 349 -30.88 -6.70 -19.20
C GLY A 349 -29.38 -6.35 -19.29
N ARG A 350 -28.83 -5.64 -18.31
CA ARG A 350 -27.38 -5.42 -18.17
C ARG A 350 -26.79 -6.31 -17.07
N ASP A 351 -27.41 -6.30 -15.91
CA ASP A 351 -26.88 -6.98 -14.72
C ASP A 351 -27.55 -8.34 -14.51
N PRO A 352 -26.83 -9.37 -14.04
CA PRO A 352 -27.36 -10.75 -13.91
C PRO A 352 -28.60 -10.86 -13.03
N HIS A 353 -28.73 -9.99 -12.04
CA HIS A 353 -29.81 -9.97 -11.08
C HIS A 353 -30.56 -8.62 -11.09
N GLY A 354 -30.64 -7.98 -12.26
CA GLY A 354 -31.21 -6.65 -12.41
C GLY A 354 -32.65 -6.56 -11.85
N THR A 355 -32.88 -5.53 -11.05
CA THR A 355 -34.18 -5.25 -10.42
C THR A 355 -34.85 -4.01 -10.99
N VAL A 356 -34.08 -3.06 -11.52
CA VAL A 356 -34.56 -1.78 -12.07
C VAL A 356 -34.81 -1.92 -13.56
N GLU A 357 -35.99 -1.52 -14.02
CA GLU A 357 -36.30 -1.48 -15.45
C GLU A 357 -35.48 -0.39 -16.17
N PRO A 358 -35.04 -0.59 -17.41
CA PRO A 358 -34.25 0.40 -18.15
C PRO A 358 -34.93 1.78 -18.26
N GLU A 359 -36.24 1.83 -18.40
CA GLU A 359 -37.03 3.05 -18.45
C GLU A 359 -37.06 3.82 -17.12
N ASP A 360 -36.90 3.13 -16.00
CA ASP A 360 -36.88 3.73 -14.66
C ASP A 360 -35.49 4.21 -14.22
N LYS A 361 -34.45 3.87 -14.98
CA LYS A 361 -33.05 4.17 -14.64
C LYS A 361 -32.85 5.64 -14.24
N TYR A 362 -33.36 6.57 -15.05
CA TYR A 362 -33.18 8.00 -14.78
C TYR A 362 -33.85 8.45 -13.50
N ALA A 363 -35.03 7.93 -13.19
CA ALA A 363 -35.75 8.23 -11.95
C ALA A 363 -35.02 7.70 -10.73
N VAL A 364 -34.48 6.49 -10.82
CA VAL A 364 -33.66 5.89 -9.73
C VAL A 364 -32.35 6.64 -9.52
N GLU A 365 -31.69 7.06 -10.59
CA GLU A 365 -30.50 7.94 -10.48
C GLU A 365 -30.82 9.24 -9.74
N GLU A 366 -31.96 9.89 -10.07
CA GLU A 366 -32.40 11.11 -9.42
C GLU A 366 -32.73 10.89 -7.93
N GLU A 367 -33.40 9.78 -7.62
CA GLU A 367 -33.71 9.38 -6.24
C GLU A 367 -32.42 9.21 -5.41
N ILE A 368 -31.44 8.48 -5.95
CA ILE A 368 -30.15 8.24 -5.28
C ILE A 368 -29.36 9.54 -5.10
N ILE A 369 -29.20 10.34 -6.15
CA ILE A 369 -28.46 11.61 -6.09
C ILE A 369 -29.09 12.55 -5.06
N THR A 370 -30.42 12.64 -5.06
CA THR A 370 -31.13 13.45 -4.08
C THR A 370 -30.95 12.96 -2.65
N ALA A 371 -30.98 11.64 -2.43
CA ALA A 371 -30.73 11.04 -1.13
C ALA A 371 -29.30 11.26 -0.65
N LEU A 372 -28.31 11.10 -1.55
CA LEU A 372 -26.90 11.36 -1.26
C LEU A 372 -26.65 12.81 -0.82
N TYR A 373 -27.25 13.78 -1.50
CA TYR A 373 -27.12 15.20 -1.11
C TYR A 373 -27.79 15.54 0.22
N LYS A 374 -28.76 14.75 0.67
CA LYS A 374 -29.41 14.90 1.97
C LYS A 374 -28.75 14.09 3.08
N TYR A 375 -27.86 13.18 2.71
CA TYR A 375 -27.21 12.30 3.68
C TYR A 375 -26.23 13.08 4.57
N GLU A 376 -26.49 13.02 5.86
CA GLU A 376 -25.66 13.61 6.89
C GLU A 376 -25.13 12.51 7.82
N TYR A 377 -23.87 12.61 8.18
CA TYR A 377 -23.25 11.79 9.20
C TYR A 377 -22.70 12.68 10.31
N MET A 378 -23.06 12.40 11.55
CA MET A 378 -22.72 13.22 12.73
C MET A 378 -23.02 14.73 12.54
N GLY A 379 -24.13 15.04 11.88
CA GLY A 379 -24.56 16.42 11.60
C GLY A 379 -23.75 17.16 10.54
N LYS A 380 -22.94 16.45 9.79
CA LYS A 380 -22.16 16.98 8.65
C LYS A 380 -22.60 16.30 7.35
N ARG A 381 -22.66 17.08 6.30
CA ARG A 381 -22.94 16.59 4.96
C ARG A 381 -21.79 15.70 4.50
N ALA A 382 -22.07 14.42 4.22
CA ALA A 382 -21.05 13.44 3.87
C ALA A 382 -20.69 13.43 2.38
N ILE A 383 -21.63 13.81 1.50
CA ILE A 383 -21.41 13.80 0.04
C ILE A 383 -21.24 15.22 -0.48
N ASN A 384 -20.09 15.48 -1.08
CA ASN A 384 -19.78 16.79 -1.66
C ASN A 384 -20.40 16.95 -3.06
N LEU A 385 -20.24 15.94 -3.92
CA LEU A 385 -20.69 15.96 -5.30
C LEU A 385 -21.22 14.58 -5.70
N ALA A 386 -22.33 14.55 -6.42
CA ALA A 386 -22.83 13.34 -7.07
C ALA A 386 -23.35 13.71 -8.47
N LEU A 387 -22.87 13.03 -9.49
CA LEU A 387 -23.18 13.28 -10.90
C LEU A 387 -23.61 12.00 -11.60
N ARG A 388 -24.48 12.11 -12.58
CA ARG A 388 -24.71 11.00 -13.51
C ARG A 388 -23.46 10.76 -14.36
N ASN A 389 -23.27 9.55 -14.82
CA ASN A 389 -22.18 9.16 -15.71
C ASN A 389 -21.96 10.16 -16.87
N LYS A 390 -23.05 10.50 -17.60
CA LYS A 390 -22.97 11.43 -18.74
C LYS A 390 -22.49 12.84 -18.35
N ASP A 391 -22.78 13.29 -17.13
CA ASP A 391 -22.44 14.63 -16.64
C ASP A 391 -21.03 14.64 -16.02
N ALA A 392 -20.54 13.49 -15.55
CA ALA A 392 -19.18 13.31 -15.02
C ALA A 392 -18.11 13.30 -16.10
N LYS A 393 -18.46 13.41 -17.38
CA LYS A 393 -17.52 13.54 -18.49
C LYS A 393 -16.55 14.69 -18.30
N VAL A 394 -16.98 15.79 -17.71
CA VAL A 394 -16.13 16.95 -17.41
C VAL A 394 -14.98 16.60 -16.45
N LEU A 395 -15.14 15.54 -15.67
CA LEU A 395 -14.13 15.01 -14.74
C LEU A 395 -13.33 13.83 -15.34
N GLY A 396 -13.58 13.47 -16.59
CA GLY A 396 -12.99 12.27 -17.21
C GLY A 396 -13.58 10.94 -16.75
N MET A 397 -14.62 10.95 -15.88
CA MET A 397 -15.21 9.76 -15.26
C MET A 397 -16.54 9.40 -15.93
N TYR A 398 -16.49 8.86 -17.13
CA TYR A 398 -17.68 8.55 -17.94
C TYR A 398 -17.45 7.31 -18.81
N GLY A 399 -18.54 6.82 -19.40
CA GLY A 399 -18.50 5.69 -20.31
C GLY A 399 -18.96 4.37 -19.67
N PRO A 400 -18.91 3.25 -20.40
CA PRO A 400 -19.47 1.98 -19.96
C PRO A 400 -18.73 1.34 -18.78
N GLU A 401 -17.47 1.71 -18.57
CA GLU A 401 -16.63 1.19 -17.50
C GLU A 401 -16.74 2.03 -16.20
N CYS A 402 -17.49 3.13 -16.24
CA CYS A 402 -17.80 3.95 -15.07
C CYS A 402 -19.20 3.71 -14.56
N GLY A 403 -19.42 3.86 -13.27
CA GLY A 403 -20.72 3.72 -12.63
C GLY A 403 -21.81 4.62 -13.27
N ASP A 404 -23.07 4.29 -13.06
CA ASP A 404 -24.19 5.12 -13.53
C ASP A 404 -24.22 6.47 -12.83
N ILE A 405 -23.75 6.50 -11.57
CA ILE A 405 -23.54 7.71 -10.78
C ILE A 405 -22.10 7.72 -10.27
N ILE A 406 -21.47 8.88 -10.35
CA ILE A 406 -20.15 9.16 -9.76
C ILE A 406 -20.35 10.08 -8.57
N TYR A 407 -19.74 9.78 -7.43
CA TYR A 407 -19.86 10.61 -6.24
C TYR A 407 -18.52 10.86 -5.55
N PHE A 408 -18.46 11.93 -4.78
CA PHE A 408 -17.29 12.35 -4.02
C PHE A 408 -17.71 12.68 -2.60
N LEU A 409 -16.92 12.24 -1.64
CA LEU A 409 -17.14 12.56 -0.24
C LEU A 409 -16.70 13.99 0.09
N THR A 410 -17.30 14.53 1.15
CA THR A 410 -16.82 15.75 1.78
C THR A 410 -15.48 15.47 2.48
N GLU A 411 -14.62 16.48 2.54
CA GLU A 411 -13.35 16.42 3.27
C GLU A 411 -13.55 15.89 4.70
N GLY A 412 -12.64 15.02 5.13
CA GLY A 412 -12.68 14.40 6.45
C GLY A 412 -13.38 13.03 6.49
N PHE A 413 -14.20 12.68 5.48
CA PHE A 413 -14.89 11.40 5.42
C PHE A 413 -14.14 10.30 4.68
N ASN A 414 -13.03 10.63 4.05
CA ASN A 414 -12.27 9.70 3.24
C ASN A 414 -11.06 9.16 3.98
N ARG A 415 -10.90 7.86 3.98
CA ARG A 415 -9.77 7.17 4.63
C ARG A 415 -8.65 6.80 3.67
N VAL A 416 -9.01 6.35 2.50
CA VAL A 416 -8.07 5.83 1.49
C VAL A 416 -8.56 6.23 0.11
N HIS A 417 -7.66 6.58 -0.78
CA HIS A 417 -7.99 6.95 -2.16
C HIS A 417 -8.82 5.90 -2.92
N GLY A 418 -8.66 4.62 -2.61
CA GLY A 418 -9.42 3.55 -3.27
C GLY A 418 -10.91 3.49 -2.93
N ASP A 419 -11.34 4.20 -1.91
CA ASP A 419 -12.71 4.16 -1.44
C ASP A 419 -13.56 5.28 -2.03
N SER A 420 -12.99 6.47 -2.20
CA SER A 420 -13.56 7.57 -2.94
C SER A 420 -12.52 8.66 -3.12
N LEU A 421 -12.78 9.57 -4.05
CA LEU A 421 -11.99 10.77 -4.19
C LEU A 421 -12.58 11.87 -3.30
N THR A 422 -11.76 12.45 -2.44
CA THR A 422 -12.10 13.72 -1.83
C THR A 422 -11.73 14.83 -2.78
N THR A 423 -12.71 15.63 -3.15
CA THR A 423 -12.45 16.88 -3.85
C THR A 423 -12.68 18.02 -2.89
N SER A 424 -11.70 18.87 -2.66
CA SER A 424 -12.00 20.21 -2.23
C SER A 424 -12.26 21.07 -3.47
N GLN A 425 -13.04 22.11 -3.35
CA GLN A 425 -13.33 23.04 -4.45
C GLN A 425 -12.12 23.93 -4.80
N SER A 426 -11.01 23.80 -4.08
CA SER A 426 -9.78 24.54 -4.28
C SER A 426 -8.80 23.74 -5.13
N TYR A 427 -8.05 24.40 -5.98
CA TYR A 427 -6.94 23.80 -6.73
C TYR A 427 -5.66 23.64 -5.89
N PHE A 428 -5.61 24.24 -4.71
CA PHE A 428 -4.48 24.19 -3.79
C PHE A 428 -4.89 23.44 -2.52
N ASP A 429 -3.95 22.77 -1.90
CA ASP A 429 -4.15 22.00 -0.67
C ASP A 429 -5.24 20.92 -0.80
N THR A 430 -5.29 20.24 -1.93
CA THR A 430 -6.26 19.19 -2.22
C THR A 430 -5.61 17.91 -2.65
N SER A 431 -6.33 16.80 -2.55
CA SER A 431 -5.85 15.49 -3.04
C SER A 431 -5.75 15.42 -4.57
N VAL A 432 -6.34 16.38 -5.30
CA VAL A 432 -6.33 16.41 -6.76
C VAL A 432 -5.25 17.33 -7.37
N SER A 433 -4.41 17.94 -6.53
CA SER A 433 -3.33 18.85 -6.97
C SER A 433 -1.95 18.34 -6.53
N PRO A 434 -1.49 17.21 -7.08
CA PRO A 434 -0.18 16.67 -6.77
C PRO A 434 0.96 17.52 -7.34
N ILE A 435 2.18 17.19 -6.92
CA ILE A 435 3.39 17.88 -7.38
C ILE A 435 3.86 17.39 -8.76
N LEU A 436 4.56 18.29 -9.47
CA LEU A 436 5.38 17.97 -10.63
C LEU A 436 6.71 18.69 -10.53
N ILE A 437 7.82 17.95 -10.62
CA ILE A 437 9.18 18.47 -10.73
C ILE A 437 9.82 17.82 -11.94
N MET A 438 10.51 18.61 -12.76
CA MET A 438 11.17 18.13 -13.97
C MET A 438 12.58 18.71 -14.02
N ALA A 439 13.55 17.92 -14.44
CA ALA A 439 14.94 18.33 -14.57
C ALA A 439 15.65 17.55 -15.67
N GLY A 440 16.77 18.07 -16.15
CA GLY A 440 17.66 17.42 -17.12
C GLY A 440 17.49 17.90 -18.55
N LYS A 441 17.87 17.04 -19.48
CA LYS A 441 17.94 17.39 -20.90
C LYS A 441 16.61 17.87 -21.46
N GLY A 442 16.62 18.99 -22.15
CA GLY A 442 15.43 19.58 -22.79
C GLY A 442 14.48 20.30 -21.84
N ILE A 443 14.77 20.35 -20.54
CA ILE A 443 13.96 21.03 -19.53
C ILE A 443 14.59 22.35 -19.12
N LYS A 444 13.79 23.41 -19.01
CA LYS A 444 14.24 24.75 -18.56
C LYS A 444 14.69 24.71 -17.11
N GLU A 445 15.85 25.30 -16.84
CA GLU A 445 16.35 25.47 -15.48
C GLU A 445 15.66 26.64 -14.77
N ASN A 446 15.49 26.51 -13.45
CA ASN A 446 14.92 27.56 -12.59
C ASN A 446 13.56 28.10 -13.04
N TYR A 447 12.80 27.31 -13.80
CA TYR A 447 11.47 27.68 -14.26
C TYR A 447 10.41 27.23 -13.25
N LYS A 448 9.55 28.15 -12.85
CA LYS A 448 8.39 27.88 -12.00
C LYS A 448 7.13 28.40 -12.68
N THR A 449 6.08 27.63 -12.66
CA THR A 449 4.77 28.04 -13.20
C THR A 449 3.66 27.68 -12.21
N GLU A 450 2.63 28.50 -12.18
CA GLU A 450 1.38 28.26 -11.47
C GLU A 450 0.27 27.76 -12.41
N ARG A 451 0.60 27.55 -13.68
CA ARG A 451 -0.36 27.00 -14.65
C ARG A 451 -0.69 25.57 -14.27
N ILE A 452 -1.97 25.26 -14.23
CA ILE A 452 -2.45 23.90 -14.02
C ILE A 452 -2.09 23.05 -15.25
N MET A 453 -1.50 21.88 -14.97
CA MET A 453 -1.19 20.85 -15.94
C MET A 453 -1.92 19.57 -15.51
N HIS A 454 -2.27 18.75 -16.47
CA HIS A 454 -2.93 17.48 -16.20
C HIS A 454 -1.94 16.32 -16.28
N GLN A 455 -2.18 15.25 -15.54
CA GLN A 455 -1.37 14.03 -15.66
C GLN A 455 -1.37 13.46 -17.07
N LEU A 456 -2.42 13.70 -17.85
CA LEU A 456 -2.53 13.35 -19.27
C LEU A 456 -1.43 14.01 -20.12
N ASP A 457 -0.85 15.11 -19.66
CA ASP A 457 0.14 15.90 -20.41
C ASP A 457 1.56 15.29 -20.35
N PHE A 458 1.80 14.30 -19.48
CA PHE A 458 3.14 13.70 -19.33
C PHE A 458 3.52 12.82 -20.52
N ALA A 459 2.65 11.90 -20.94
CA ALA A 459 2.96 11.01 -22.05
C ALA A 459 3.29 11.76 -23.34
N PRO A 460 2.51 12.79 -23.77
CA PRO A 460 2.86 13.61 -24.93
C PRO A 460 4.12 14.45 -24.72
N THR A 461 4.41 14.92 -23.51
CA THR A 461 5.64 15.66 -23.19
C THR A 461 6.87 14.75 -23.33
N ILE A 462 6.82 13.54 -22.79
CA ILE A 462 7.88 12.52 -22.94
C ILE A 462 8.08 12.16 -24.41
N ALA A 463 7.00 12.02 -25.20
CA ALA A 463 7.10 11.73 -26.62
C ALA A 463 7.81 12.86 -27.40
N VAL A 464 7.53 14.12 -27.08
CA VAL A 464 8.20 15.28 -27.70
C VAL A 464 9.68 15.28 -27.32
N LEU A 465 10.04 15.12 -26.05
CA LEU A 465 11.43 15.09 -25.59
C LEU A 465 12.22 13.95 -26.22
N GLY A 466 11.61 12.77 -26.34
CA GLY A 466 12.22 11.61 -26.97
C GLY A 466 12.21 11.61 -28.50
N GLY A 467 11.64 12.64 -29.14
CA GLY A 467 11.52 12.72 -30.59
C GLY A 467 10.71 11.56 -31.21
N VAL A 468 9.81 10.98 -30.45
CA VAL A 468 8.99 9.84 -30.87
C VAL A 468 7.53 10.25 -31.11
N ARG A 469 6.82 9.42 -31.87
CA ARG A 469 5.40 9.65 -32.14
C ARG A 469 4.59 9.56 -30.86
N MET A 470 3.69 10.52 -30.65
CA MET A 470 2.73 10.47 -29.53
C MET A 470 1.88 9.20 -29.59
N PRO A 471 1.52 8.62 -28.43
CA PRO A 471 0.56 7.52 -28.38
C PRO A 471 -0.75 7.90 -29.06
N ARG A 472 -1.35 6.95 -29.80
CA ARG A 472 -2.53 7.20 -30.61
C ARG A 472 -3.74 7.72 -29.83
N ASP A 473 -3.93 7.17 -28.64
CA ASP A 473 -5.10 7.47 -27.80
C ASP A 473 -4.75 8.46 -26.68
N CYS A 474 -3.71 9.28 -26.88
CA CYS A 474 -3.29 10.31 -25.93
C CYS A 474 -4.19 11.54 -26.07
N GLU A 475 -4.82 11.94 -24.95
CA GLU A 475 -5.74 13.10 -24.90
C GLU A 475 -5.07 14.37 -24.32
N GLY A 476 -3.88 14.24 -23.71
CA GLY A 476 -3.14 15.35 -23.15
C GLY A 476 -2.39 16.17 -24.20
N ALA A 477 -1.83 17.30 -23.78
CA ALA A 477 -1.00 18.17 -24.59
C ALA A 477 0.42 18.27 -24.01
N PRO A 478 1.48 18.32 -24.86
CA PRO A 478 2.84 18.52 -24.36
C PRO A 478 2.96 19.81 -23.54
N ILE A 479 3.73 19.74 -22.48
CA ILE A 479 3.98 20.87 -21.57
C ILE A 479 5.10 21.75 -22.18
N TYR A 480 4.85 22.36 -23.35
CA TYR A 480 5.86 23.12 -24.11
C TYR A 480 6.52 24.25 -23.30
N GLN A 481 5.80 24.86 -22.37
CA GLN A 481 6.34 25.99 -21.59
C GLN A 481 7.54 25.62 -20.71
N VAL A 482 7.75 24.35 -20.40
CA VAL A 482 8.90 23.85 -19.60
C VAL A 482 10.07 23.40 -20.46
N LEU A 483 9.88 23.31 -21.77
CA LEU A 483 10.91 22.84 -22.70
C LEU A 483 11.86 23.96 -23.12
N THR A 484 13.13 23.61 -23.35
CA THR A 484 14.18 24.58 -23.79
C THR A 484 14.07 24.93 -25.24
N GLU A 485 13.56 24.03 -26.08
CA GLU A 485 13.43 24.22 -27.53
C GLU A 485 11.97 24.55 -27.89
N GLU A 486 11.80 25.32 -28.96
CA GLU A 486 10.50 25.51 -29.61
C GLU A 486 10.28 24.34 -30.58
N TYR A 487 9.25 23.57 -30.34
CA TYR A 487 8.86 22.40 -31.14
C TYR A 487 7.70 22.71 -32.08
#